data_891623ca83059a526bc545868d983aee
#
_entry.id   891623ca83059a526bc545868d983aee
#
_cell.length_a   1.000
_cell.length_b   1.000
_cell.length_c   1.000
_cell.angle_alpha   90.00
_cell.angle_beta   90.00
_cell.angle_gamma   90.00
#
_symmetry.space_group_name_H-M   'P 1'
#
loop_
_entity.id
_entity.type
_entity.pdbx_description
1 polymer ?
#
loop_
_entity_poly.entity_id
_entity_poly.type
_entity_poly.pdbx_seq_one_letter_code
_entity_poly.pdbx_strand_id
1 'polypeptide(L)'
;MSAESLIPRTLKLGWAYNTEIIGQRYDRQKKTAIEMAELLAREGISVLVFKGLSMSMYYPVPEHRECGDIDIWLFGQAEKGNRVAKAAGAKVEKENSKHDIIYFHGVPFENHKELTSELLNSRNRLINKDLITRVKDDRTQPLFATDTLRTPSRVFDELYIPVHAAGHFVVEGISLRHLCDWALIVQANGGIKR
;
A
#
# COMPACT_ATOMS: atom_id res chain seq x y z
N MET A 1 -24.25 23.80 -23.68
CA MET A 1 -24.57 22.85 -22.60
C MET A 1 -23.27 22.33 -22.03
N SER A 2 -23.01 22.46 -20.75
CA SER A 2 -21.81 21.92 -20.12
C SER A 2 -21.85 20.37 -20.14
N ALA A 3 -20.70 19.71 -20.25
CA ALA A 3 -20.62 18.24 -20.20
C ALA A 3 -21.27 17.64 -18.95
N GLU A 4 -21.35 18.40 -17.88
CA GLU A 4 -22.04 18.04 -16.63
C GLU A 4 -23.55 17.78 -16.79
N SER A 5 -24.22 18.43 -17.75
CA SER A 5 -25.65 18.26 -17.99
C SER A 5 -25.99 16.91 -18.69
N LEU A 6 -25.00 16.23 -19.26
CA LEU A 6 -25.18 14.98 -19.99
C LEU A 6 -25.16 13.73 -19.09
N ILE A 7 -24.67 13.87 -17.84
CA ILE A 7 -24.59 12.71 -16.93
C ILE A 7 -25.92 12.57 -16.16
N PRO A 8 -26.58 11.40 -16.24
CA PRO A 8 -27.82 11.14 -15.52
C PRO A 8 -27.66 11.36 -14.00
N ARG A 9 -28.69 11.93 -13.36
CA ARG A 9 -28.69 12.23 -11.92
C ARG A 9 -28.39 10.98 -11.06
N THR A 10 -28.90 9.82 -11.47
CA THR A 10 -28.70 8.55 -10.77
C THR A 10 -27.22 8.13 -10.76
N LEU A 11 -26.48 8.35 -11.87
CA LEU A 11 -25.04 8.09 -11.92
C LEU A 11 -24.26 9.08 -11.04
N LYS A 12 -24.62 10.36 -11.05
CA LYS A 12 -23.99 11.38 -10.17
C LYS A 12 -24.17 11.01 -8.68
N LEU A 13 -25.36 10.60 -8.30
CA LEU A 13 -25.64 10.18 -6.92
C LEU A 13 -24.89 8.89 -6.55
N GLY A 14 -24.82 7.93 -7.48
CA GLY A 14 -24.05 6.71 -7.28
C GLY A 14 -22.56 6.98 -7.11
N TRP A 15 -21.99 7.87 -7.90
CA TRP A 15 -20.58 8.29 -7.75
C TRP A 15 -20.33 9.01 -6.44
N ALA A 16 -21.19 9.97 -6.07
CA ALA A 16 -21.07 10.69 -4.80
C ALA A 16 -21.11 9.72 -3.60
N TYR A 17 -22.06 8.77 -3.63
CA TYR A 17 -22.17 7.74 -2.60
C TYR A 17 -20.93 6.85 -2.52
N ASN A 18 -20.43 6.35 -3.67
CA ASN A 18 -19.24 5.51 -3.69
C ASN A 18 -18.01 6.29 -3.22
N THR A 19 -17.86 7.55 -3.61
CA THR A 19 -16.77 8.40 -3.16
C THR A 19 -16.78 8.58 -1.64
N GLU A 20 -17.96 8.79 -1.05
CA GLU A 20 -18.13 8.88 0.40
C GLU A 20 -17.73 7.57 1.11
N ILE A 21 -18.16 6.41 0.60
CA ILE A 21 -17.79 5.11 1.16
C ILE A 21 -16.27 4.87 1.06
N ILE A 22 -15.65 5.26 -0.05
CA ILE A 22 -14.19 5.15 -0.23
C ILE A 22 -13.47 6.03 0.79
N GLY A 23 -13.92 7.28 0.98
CA GLY A 23 -13.36 8.20 1.98
C GLY A 23 -13.45 7.66 3.40
N GLN A 24 -14.62 7.17 3.81
CA GLN A 24 -14.81 6.57 5.14
C GLN A 24 -13.91 5.33 5.36
N ARG A 25 -13.74 4.51 4.31
CA ARG A 25 -12.82 3.36 4.35
C ARG A 25 -11.37 3.84 4.50
N TYR A 26 -10.97 4.85 3.74
CA TYR A 26 -9.64 5.44 3.83
C TYR A 26 -9.33 5.95 5.24
N ASP A 27 -10.23 6.73 5.85
CA ASP A 27 -10.05 7.27 7.20
C ASP A 27 -9.90 6.16 8.23
N ARG A 28 -10.73 5.11 8.12
CA ARG A 28 -10.62 3.93 8.98
C ARG A 28 -9.28 3.22 8.80
N GLN A 29 -8.84 3.00 7.55
CA GLN A 29 -7.57 2.36 7.25
C GLN A 29 -6.39 3.17 7.77
N LYS A 30 -6.38 4.49 7.54
CA LYS A 30 -5.37 5.42 8.04
C LYS A 30 -5.26 5.36 9.56
N LYS A 31 -6.39 5.50 10.27
CA LYS A 31 -6.44 5.42 11.74
C LYS A 31 -5.89 4.09 12.23
N THR A 32 -6.37 2.98 11.68
CA THR A 32 -5.99 1.63 12.11
C THR A 32 -4.52 1.32 11.78
N ALA A 33 -3.98 1.86 10.67
CA ALA A 33 -2.57 1.72 10.33
C ALA A 33 -1.65 2.44 11.34
N ILE A 34 -2.04 3.62 11.79
CA ILE A 34 -1.31 4.36 12.83
C ILE A 34 -1.34 3.57 14.14
N GLU A 35 -2.51 3.09 14.58
CA GLU A 35 -2.65 2.30 15.81
C GLU A 35 -1.82 1.01 15.78
N MET A 36 -1.80 0.30 14.63
CA MET A 36 -0.96 -0.88 14.43
C MET A 36 0.53 -0.54 14.50
N ALA A 37 0.94 0.57 13.88
CA ALA A 37 2.34 1.00 13.90
C ALA A 37 2.79 1.39 15.32
N GLU A 38 1.96 2.07 16.08
CA GLU A 38 2.24 2.41 17.48
C GLU A 38 2.34 1.16 18.38
N LEU A 39 1.46 0.18 18.16
CA LEU A 39 1.50 -1.11 18.85
C LEU A 39 2.83 -1.83 18.58
N LEU A 40 3.23 -1.93 17.33
CA LEU A 40 4.44 -2.61 16.91
C LEU A 40 5.71 -1.85 17.35
N ALA A 41 5.69 -0.51 17.31
CA ALA A 41 6.79 0.33 17.75
C ALA A 41 7.15 0.15 19.24
N ARG A 42 6.17 -0.10 20.10
CA ARG A 42 6.41 -0.42 21.54
C ARG A 42 7.26 -1.67 21.74
N GLU A 43 7.23 -2.57 20.76
CA GLU A 43 8.02 -3.80 20.73
C GLU A 43 9.29 -3.68 19.86
N GLY A 44 9.65 -2.44 19.48
CA GLY A 44 10.83 -2.16 18.66
C GLY A 44 10.71 -2.66 17.21
N ILE A 45 9.48 -2.75 16.67
CA ILE A 45 9.22 -3.17 15.29
C ILE A 45 8.83 -1.93 14.48
N SER A 46 9.64 -1.61 13.46
CA SER A 46 9.31 -0.55 12.49
C SER A 46 8.30 -1.06 11.47
N VAL A 47 7.37 -0.20 11.06
CA VAL A 47 6.34 -0.51 10.07
C VAL A 47 6.53 0.34 8.82
N LEU A 48 6.67 -0.31 7.68
CA LEU A 48 6.63 0.30 6.37
C LEU A 48 5.31 -0.06 5.72
N VAL A 49 4.53 0.95 5.32
CA VAL A 49 3.38 0.78 4.42
C VAL A 49 3.85 1.06 3.00
N PHE A 50 3.62 0.14 2.11
CA PHE A 50 4.01 0.27 0.70
C PHE A 50 2.84 -0.17 -0.19
N LYS A 51 2.78 0.30 -1.42
CA LYS A 51 1.58 0.15 -2.28
C LYS A 51 0.32 0.80 -1.66
N GLY A 52 -0.84 0.38 -2.12
CA GLY A 52 -2.16 0.63 -1.53
C GLY A 52 -2.28 1.99 -0.87
N LEU A 53 -2.35 1.98 0.44
CA LEU A 53 -2.60 3.16 1.26
C LEU A 53 -1.49 4.23 1.13
N SER A 54 -0.21 3.83 0.98
CA SER A 54 0.87 4.80 0.81
C SER A 54 0.78 5.56 -0.53
N MET A 55 0.26 4.91 -1.57
CA MET A 55 0.08 5.51 -2.89
C MET A 55 -0.96 6.62 -2.90
N SER A 56 -1.88 6.65 -1.94
CA SER A 56 -2.86 7.72 -1.82
C SER A 56 -2.22 9.10 -1.72
N MET A 57 -1.00 9.19 -1.17
CA MET A 57 -0.26 10.46 -1.01
C MET A 57 0.13 11.12 -2.34
N TYR A 58 0.09 10.37 -3.45
CA TYR A 58 0.33 10.93 -4.80
C TYR A 58 -0.94 11.49 -5.44
N TYR A 59 -2.11 11.19 -4.90
CA TYR A 59 -3.39 11.64 -5.43
C TYR A 59 -3.74 13.05 -4.97
N PRO A 60 -4.37 13.88 -5.84
CA PRO A 60 -4.82 15.21 -5.45
C PRO A 60 -5.79 15.22 -4.27
N VAL A 61 -6.58 14.14 -4.13
CA VAL A 61 -7.49 13.89 -3.02
C VAL A 61 -7.19 12.48 -2.51
N PRO A 62 -6.32 12.33 -1.51
CA PRO A 62 -5.82 11.03 -1.05
C PRO A 62 -6.92 10.03 -0.67
N GLU A 63 -7.98 10.50 -0.03
CA GLU A 63 -9.13 9.71 0.40
C GLU A 63 -9.98 9.15 -0.75
N HIS A 64 -9.81 9.64 -1.98
CA HIS A 64 -10.51 9.12 -3.16
C HIS A 64 -9.77 7.94 -3.82
N ARG A 65 -8.54 7.65 -3.39
CA ARG A 65 -7.87 6.45 -3.86
C ARG A 65 -8.36 5.23 -3.08
N GLU A 66 -9.17 4.41 -3.72
CA GLU A 66 -9.63 3.16 -3.11
C GLU A 66 -8.45 2.23 -2.78
N CYS A 67 -8.45 1.71 -1.55
CA CYS A 67 -7.52 0.71 -1.07
C CYS A 67 -8.28 -0.49 -0.50
N GLY A 68 -7.84 -1.72 -0.82
CA GLY A 68 -8.43 -2.95 -0.28
C GLY A 68 -7.86 -3.27 1.10
N ASP A 69 -6.70 -3.82 1.11
CA ASP A 69 -5.86 -4.18 2.24
C ASP A 69 -4.72 -3.19 2.44
N ILE A 70 -4.06 -3.30 3.57
CA ILE A 70 -2.89 -2.48 3.89
C ILE A 70 -1.66 -3.36 3.81
N ASP A 71 -0.81 -3.10 2.82
CA ASP A 71 0.44 -3.81 2.64
C ASP A 71 1.51 -3.28 3.59
N ILE A 72 1.99 -4.13 4.48
CA ILE A 72 3.06 -3.76 5.43
C ILE A 72 4.28 -4.66 5.28
N TRP A 73 5.44 -4.07 5.52
CA TRP A 73 6.69 -4.79 5.67
C TRP A 73 7.38 -4.40 6.99
N LEU A 74 7.74 -5.40 7.77
CA LEU A 74 8.29 -5.25 9.11
C LEU A 74 9.81 -5.50 9.15
N PHE A 75 10.51 -5.19 8.07
CA PHE A 75 11.98 -5.29 7.96
C PHE A 75 12.53 -6.67 8.34
N GLY A 76 11.83 -7.73 7.92
CA GLY A 76 12.19 -9.12 8.20
C GLY A 76 11.65 -9.64 9.54
N GLN A 77 10.87 -8.86 10.28
CA GLN A 77 10.30 -9.24 11.58
C GLN A 77 8.82 -9.69 11.49
N ALA A 78 8.38 -10.19 10.32
CA ALA A 78 6.98 -10.55 10.07
C ALA A 78 6.39 -11.47 11.15
N GLU A 79 7.12 -12.54 11.53
CA GLU A 79 6.65 -13.49 12.55
C GLU A 79 6.59 -12.86 13.96
N LYS A 80 7.49 -11.93 14.29
CA LYS A 80 7.42 -11.17 15.56
C LYS A 80 6.20 -10.27 15.55
N GLY A 81 5.96 -9.55 14.44
CA GLY A 81 4.79 -8.68 14.27
C GLY A 81 3.48 -9.46 14.39
N ASN A 82 3.38 -10.64 13.78
CA ASN A 82 2.23 -11.53 13.90
C ASN A 82 1.93 -11.89 15.36
N ARG A 83 2.97 -12.23 16.15
CA ARG A 83 2.79 -12.56 17.57
C ARG A 83 2.32 -11.35 18.38
N VAL A 84 2.90 -10.17 18.14
CA VAL A 84 2.50 -8.92 18.83
C VAL A 84 1.05 -8.56 18.51
N ALA A 85 0.68 -8.58 17.22
CA ALA A 85 -0.68 -8.29 16.80
C ALA A 85 -1.68 -9.29 17.42
N LYS A 86 -1.35 -10.58 17.42
CA LYS A 86 -2.19 -11.63 18.01
C LYS A 86 -2.35 -11.43 19.53
N ALA A 87 -1.30 -11.06 20.24
CA ALA A 87 -1.36 -10.76 21.67
C ALA A 87 -2.25 -9.54 21.97
N ALA A 88 -2.36 -8.60 21.03
CA ALA A 88 -3.26 -7.45 21.10
C ALA A 88 -4.69 -7.75 20.61
N GLY A 89 -5.03 -9.02 20.36
CA GLY A 89 -6.38 -9.44 19.97
C GLY A 89 -6.66 -9.48 18.46
N ALA A 90 -5.66 -9.26 17.62
CA ALA A 90 -5.82 -9.40 16.17
C ALA A 90 -5.96 -10.89 15.78
N LYS A 91 -6.79 -11.16 14.76
CA LYS A 91 -6.81 -12.47 14.10
C LYS A 91 -5.66 -12.51 13.09
N VAL A 92 -4.85 -13.56 13.13
CA VAL A 92 -3.74 -13.76 12.19
C VAL A 92 -3.98 -15.05 11.42
N GLU A 93 -4.03 -14.95 10.09
CA GLU A 93 -4.15 -16.05 9.15
C GLU A 93 -2.83 -16.21 8.40
N LYS A 94 -2.27 -17.42 8.43
CA LYS A 94 -1.13 -17.77 7.59
C LYS A 94 -1.63 -18.13 6.21
N GLU A 95 -1.28 -17.33 5.21
CA GLU A 95 -1.81 -17.54 3.88
C GLU A 95 -0.83 -18.30 2.98
N ASN A 96 0.42 -17.82 2.89
CA ASN A 96 1.40 -18.42 2.00
C ASN A 96 2.85 -18.07 2.42
N SER A 97 3.83 -18.42 1.57
CA SER A 97 5.24 -18.09 1.83
C SER A 97 5.55 -16.59 1.74
N LYS A 98 4.70 -15.79 1.12
CA LYS A 98 4.95 -14.36 0.81
C LYS A 98 4.47 -13.44 1.91
N HIS A 99 3.26 -13.65 2.41
CA HIS A 99 2.62 -12.82 3.42
C HIS A 99 1.67 -13.63 4.30
N ASP A 100 1.37 -13.08 5.44
CA ASP A 100 0.29 -13.49 6.34
C ASP A 100 -0.73 -12.36 6.42
N ILE A 101 -2.00 -12.66 6.70
CA ILE A 101 -3.03 -11.64 6.87
C ILE A 101 -3.28 -11.40 8.36
N ILE A 102 -3.20 -10.14 8.78
CA ILE A 102 -3.54 -9.68 10.12
C ILE A 102 -4.82 -8.87 10.05
N TYR A 103 -5.89 -9.35 10.68
CA TYR A 103 -7.12 -8.56 10.84
C TYR A 103 -7.05 -7.81 12.17
N PHE A 104 -6.79 -6.51 12.09
CA PHE A 104 -6.72 -5.64 13.25
C PHE A 104 -7.83 -4.59 13.18
N HIS A 105 -8.68 -4.52 14.22
CA HIS A 105 -9.90 -3.69 14.25
C HIS A 105 -10.76 -3.84 12.98
N GLY A 106 -10.79 -5.06 12.40
CA GLY A 106 -11.54 -5.38 11.19
C GLY A 106 -10.96 -4.81 9.89
N VAL A 107 -9.72 -4.32 9.90
CA VAL A 107 -8.95 -3.92 8.72
C VAL A 107 -7.95 -5.02 8.41
N PRO A 108 -7.88 -5.53 7.16
CA PRO A 108 -6.90 -6.52 6.75
C PRO A 108 -5.55 -5.85 6.47
N PHE A 109 -4.48 -6.44 7.01
CA PHE A 109 -3.10 -6.09 6.72
C PHE A 109 -2.41 -7.29 6.10
N GLU A 110 -1.84 -7.12 4.92
CA GLU A 110 -0.90 -8.08 4.34
C GLU A 110 0.50 -7.85 4.93
N ASN A 111 0.91 -8.74 5.84
CA ASN A 111 2.23 -8.68 6.46
C ASN A 111 3.24 -9.43 5.60
N HIS A 112 3.92 -8.69 4.73
CA HIS A 112 4.85 -9.24 3.75
C HIS A 112 6.15 -9.74 4.39
N LYS A 113 6.56 -10.94 3.99
CA LYS A 113 7.87 -11.52 4.29
C LYS A 113 8.91 -11.11 3.26
N GLU A 114 8.45 -10.87 2.03
CA GLU A 114 9.23 -10.38 0.89
C GLU A 114 8.49 -9.27 0.15
N LEU A 115 9.22 -8.36 -0.49
CA LEU A 115 8.64 -7.23 -1.22
C LEU A 115 8.09 -7.61 -2.60
N THR A 116 8.68 -8.64 -3.25
CA THR A 116 8.24 -9.11 -4.56
C THR A 116 7.85 -10.58 -4.53
N SER A 117 6.98 -10.99 -5.45
CA SER A 117 6.60 -12.39 -5.55
C SER A 117 7.68 -13.23 -6.24
N GLU A 118 7.94 -14.44 -5.70
CA GLU A 118 8.90 -15.40 -6.26
C GLU A 118 8.51 -15.98 -7.63
N LEU A 119 7.33 -15.69 -8.14
CA LEU A 119 6.76 -16.32 -9.33
C LEU A 119 7.57 -16.15 -10.62
N LEU A 120 8.57 -15.28 -10.63
CA LEU A 120 9.37 -15.00 -11.81
C LEU A 120 10.88 -15.21 -11.55
N ASN A 121 11.33 -16.46 -11.43
CA ASN A 121 12.74 -16.90 -11.54
C ASN A 121 13.85 -16.20 -10.69
N SER A 122 15.11 -16.57 -10.89
CA SER A 122 16.31 -16.04 -10.21
C SER A 122 16.48 -14.51 -10.31
N ARG A 123 15.89 -13.86 -11.34
CA ARG A 123 15.95 -12.41 -11.53
C ARG A 123 15.14 -11.67 -10.47
N ASN A 124 14.03 -12.21 -10.01
CA ASN A 124 13.22 -11.59 -8.97
C ASN A 124 13.91 -11.57 -7.62
N ARG A 125 14.75 -12.57 -7.33
CA ARG A 125 15.58 -12.54 -6.12
C ARG A 125 16.56 -11.38 -6.13
N LEU A 126 17.13 -11.02 -7.28
CA LEU A 126 18.01 -9.86 -7.42
C LEU A 126 17.22 -8.55 -7.25
N ILE A 127 16.05 -8.44 -7.87
CA ILE A 127 15.17 -7.27 -7.72
C ILE A 127 14.72 -7.13 -6.27
N ASN A 128 14.28 -8.20 -5.64
CA ASN A 128 13.86 -8.18 -4.24
C ASN A 128 15.01 -7.74 -3.30
N LYS A 129 16.21 -8.25 -3.53
CA LYS A 129 17.42 -7.86 -2.78
C LYS A 129 17.73 -6.36 -2.96
N ASP A 130 17.66 -5.85 -4.19
CA ASP A 130 17.89 -4.42 -4.47
C ASP A 130 16.82 -3.55 -3.81
N LEU A 131 15.54 -3.93 -3.91
CA LEU A 131 14.44 -3.24 -3.26
C LEU A 131 14.59 -3.20 -1.73
N ILE A 132 14.93 -4.33 -1.11
CA ILE A 132 15.18 -4.41 0.32
C ILE A 132 16.35 -3.49 0.73
N THR A 133 17.42 -3.46 -0.05
CA THR A 133 18.56 -2.58 0.21
C THR A 133 18.14 -1.12 0.16
N ARG A 134 17.38 -0.72 -0.86
CA ARG A 134 16.88 0.67 -1.01
C ARG A 134 16.00 1.13 0.15
N VAL A 135 15.19 0.23 0.69
CA VAL A 135 14.33 0.56 1.83
C VAL A 135 15.11 0.62 3.15
N LYS A 136 16.14 -0.24 3.31
CA LYS A 136 16.98 -0.27 4.52
C LYS A 136 17.93 0.92 4.63
N ASP A 137 18.34 1.51 3.51
CA ASP A 137 19.31 2.61 3.46
C ASP A 137 18.72 3.99 3.86
N ASP A 138 17.86 4.01 4.86
CA ASP A 138 17.28 5.19 5.52
C ASP A 138 16.52 6.16 4.58
N ARG A 139 16.01 5.65 3.47
CA ARG A 139 15.28 6.41 2.45
C ARG A 139 13.75 6.38 2.63
N THR A 140 13.29 5.88 3.77
CA THR A 140 11.87 5.88 4.10
C THR A 140 11.45 7.24 4.65
N GLN A 141 10.17 7.59 4.45
CA GLN A 141 9.60 8.86 4.88
C GLN A 141 8.47 8.62 5.90
N PRO A 142 8.19 9.56 6.82
CA PRO A 142 7.00 9.49 7.65
C PRO A 142 5.74 9.44 6.79
N LEU A 143 4.81 8.57 7.13
CA LEU A 143 3.48 8.52 6.52
C LEU A 143 2.46 9.14 7.48
N PHE A 144 1.56 9.98 6.97
CA PHE A 144 0.54 10.68 7.76
C PHE A 144 1.08 11.52 8.94
N ALA A 145 2.29 12.10 8.76
CA ALA A 145 2.97 12.91 9.77
C ALA A 145 3.16 12.19 11.13
N THR A 146 3.38 10.88 11.12
CA THR A 146 3.75 10.11 12.31
C THR A 146 5.14 9.53 12.17
N ASP A 147 5.88 9.38 13.27
CA ASP A 147 7.23 8.81 13.26
C ASP A 147 7.22 7.26 13.28
N THR A 148 6.10 6.65 13.68
CA THR A 148 5.97 5.20 13.83
C THR A 148 5.58 4.50 12.54
N LEU A 149 4.88 5.19 11.61
CA LEU A 149 4.43 4.66 10.33
C LEU A 149 5.22 5.29 9.20
N ARG A 150 5.85 4.47 8.39
CA ARG A 150 6.72 4.92 7.32
C ARG A 150 6.24 4.46 5.94
N THR A 151 6.66 5.18 4.91
CA THR A 151 6.46 4.83 3.50
C THR A 151 7.79 4.86 2.76
N PRO A 152 7.96 4.12 1.66
CA PRO A 152 9.16 4.17 0.84
C PRO A 152 9.42 5.56 0.25
N SER A 153 10.63 5.75 -0.27
CA SER A 153 10.94 6.92 -1.07
C SER A 153 10.26 6.84 -2.45
N ARG A 154 10.08 8.00 -3.08
CA ARG A 154 9.55 8.07 -4.46
C ARG A 154 10.37 7.25 -5.46
N VAL A 155 11.68 7.20 -5.30
CA VAL A 155 12.57 6.41 -6.18
C VAL A 155 12.29 4.92 -6.04
N PHE A 156 11.96 4.45 -4.83
CA PHE A 156 11.51 3.08 -4.63
C PHE A 156 10.18 2.82 -5.34
N ASP A 157 9.19 3.70 -5.16
CA ASP A 157 7.87 3.55 -5.76
C ASP A 157 7.92 3.54 -7.29
N GLU A 158 8.80 4.36 -7.90
CA GLU A 158 9.04 4.39 -9.35
C GLU A 158 9.46 3.03 -9.92
N LEU A 159 10.26 2.29 -9.16
CA LEU A 159 10.73 0.97 -9.54
C LEU A 159 9.72 -0.13 -9.15
N TYR A 160 9.19 -0.02 -7.95
CA TYR A 160 8.38 -1.08 -7.36
C TYR A 160 6.99 -1.20 -8.02
N ILE A 161 6.30 -0.09 -8.24
CA ILE A 161 4.92 -0.11 -8.74
C ILE A 161 4.81 -0.73 -10.14
N PRO A 162 5.68 -0.40 -11.13
CA PRO A 162 5.67 -1.10 -12.42
C PRO A 162 5.99 -2.60 -12.32
N VAL A 163 6.94 -2.98 -11.45
CA VAL A 163 7.31 -4.39 -11.24
C VAL A 163 6.13 -5.17 -10.66
N HIS A 164 5.46 -4.59 -9.66
CA HIS A 164 4.27 -5.16 -9.05
C HIS A 164 3.12 -5.29 -10.06
N ALA A 165 2.83 -4.22 -10.81
CA ALA A 165 1.80 -4.23 -11.85
C ALA A 165 2.10 -5.26 -12.96
N ALA A 166 3.37 -5.42 -13.36
CA ALA A 166 3.77 -6.43 -14.33
C ALA A 166 3.52 -7.86 -13.82
N GLY A 167 3.74 -8.10 -12.52
CA GLY A 167 3.40 -9.38 -11.87
C GLY A 167 1.91 -9.70 -11.96
N HIS A 168 1.06 -8.74 -11.64
CA HIS A 168 -0.40 -8.88 -11.78
C HIS A 168 -0.83 -9.09 -13.23
N PHE A 169 -0.27 -8.31 -14.16
CA PHE A 169 -0.61 -8.42 -15.58
C PHE A 169 -0.48 -9.84 -16.14
N VAL A 170 0.56 -10.55 -15.73
CA VAL A 170 0.84 -11.91 -16.21
C VAL A 170 -0.16 -12.94 -15.64
N VAL A 171 -0.70 -12.69 -14.45
CA VAL A 171 -1.52 -13.68 -13.72
C VAL A 171 -3.02 -13.39 -13.82
N GLU A 172 -3.43 -12.16 -13.62
CA GLU A 172 -4.84 -11.77 -13.46
C GLU A 172 -5.23 -10.48 -14.21
N GLY A 173 -4.26 -9.83 -14.88
CA GLY A 173 -4.44 -8.54 -15.53
C GLY A 173 -4.21 -7.36 -14.58
N ILE A 174 -4.31 -6.14 -15.12
CA ILE A 174 -4.16 -4.89 -14.37
C ILE A 174 -5.43 -4.06 -14.42
N SER A 175 -5.72 -3.37 -13.33
CA SER A 175 -6.79 -2.38 -13.27
C SER A 175 -6.29 -1.00 -13.69
N LEU A 176 -7.22 -0.09 -14.05
CA LEU A 176 -6.89 1.32 -14.30
C LEU A 176 -6.16 1.98 -13.12
N ARG A 177 -6.41 1.54 -11.90
CA ARG A 177 -5.74 2.04 -10.70
C ARG A 177 -4.23 1.86 -10.76
N HIS A 178 -3.73 0.72 -11.25
CA HIS A 178 -2.29 0.51 -11.43
C HIS A 178 -1.67 1.52 -12.41
N LEU A 179 -2.39 1.86 -13.48
CA LEU A 179 -1.94 2.86 -14.45
C LEU A 179 -1.97 4.28 -13.84
N CYS A 180 -3.02 4.61 -13.07
CA CYS A 180 -3.13 5.89 -12.38
C CYS A 180 -2.00 6.05 -11.33
N ASP A 181 -1.75 5.03 -10.52
CA ASP A 181 -0.67 5.04 -9.53
C ASP A 181 0.67 5.33 -10.21
N TRP A 182 0.99 4.62 -11.29
CA TRP A 182 2.24 4.83 -12.02
C TRP A 182 2.32 6.23 -12.65
N ALA A 183 1.26 6.70 -13.31
CA ALA A 183 1.22 8.01 -13.93
C ALA A 183 1.46 9.13 -12.92
N LEU A 184 0.86 9.04 -11.72
CA LEU A 184 1.03 10.04 -10.66
C LEU A 184 2.43 10.04 -10.07
N ILE A 185 3.07 8.87 -9.92
CA ILE A 185 4.48 8.78 -9.51
C ILE A 185 5.39 9.46 -10.54
N VAL A 186 5.23 9.14 -11.82
CA VAL A 186 6.02 9.76 -12.90
C VAL A 186 5.83 11.26 -12.93
N GLN A 187 4.60 11.75 -12.75
CA GLN A 187 4.29 13.17 -12.67
C GLN A 187 4.98 13.83 -11.45
N ALA A 188 4.94 13.20 -10.29
CA ALA A 188 5.56 13.70 -9.07
C ALA A 188 7.10 13.80 -9.17
N ASN A 189 7.72 12.99 -10.03
CA ASN A 189 9.16 13.00 -10.32
C ASN A 189 9.57 13.95 -11.48
N GLY A 190 8.68 14.86 -11.89
CA GLY A 190 8.95 15.86 -12.92
C GLY A 190 8.60 15.42 -14.34
N GLY A 191 7.81 14.36 -14.46
CA GLY A 191 7.33 13.84 -15.76
C GLY A 191 8.40 13.09 -16.55
N ILE A 192 8.01 12.50 -17.67
CA ILE A 192 8.93 11.91 -18.64
C ILE A 192 9.60 13.07 -19.39
N LYS A 193 10.88 13.33 -19.08
CA LYS A 193 11.67 14.26 -19.89
C LYS A 193 11.77 13.68 -21.31
N ARG A 194 11.17 14.37 -22.27
CA ARG A 194 11.31 14.09 -23.70
C ARG A 194 12.68 14.44 -24.20
#